data_0e3d10a74ce449456b39a98c2794d6b6
#
_entry.id   0e3d10a74ce449456b39a98c2794d6b6
#
_cell.length_a   1.000
_cell.length_b   1.000
_cell.length_c   1.000
_cell.angle_alpha   90.00
_cell.angle_beta   90.00
_cell.angle_gamma   90.00
#
_symmetry.space_group_name_H-M   'P 1'
#
loop_
_entity.id
_entity.type
_entity.pdbx_description
1 polymer ?
#
loop_
_entity_poly.entity_id
_entity_poly.type
_entity_poly.pdbx_seq_one_letter_code
_entity_poly.pdbx_strand_id
1 'polypeptide(L)'
;MSERPHYFFGQVIGVDDLEVRAGTQGARKVTISPGYALDRRGEEIVVPRSVAVDLSEHAAGTTVYVAVRYDEQPERLVPTPGGQQYTRIRETFAVEVLIRLPRQKPLVVLADVELGRGGKVANIGTARRRYVGD
;
A
#
# COMPACT_ATOMS: atom_id res chain seq x y z
N MET A 1 34.09 1.87 0.33
CA MET A 1 32.82 1.58 0.90
C MET A 1 31.76 1.41 -0.16
N SER A 2 30.95 0.42 0.02
CA SER A 2 29.91 0.15 -0.94
C SER A 2 28.85 1.24 -0.93
N GLU A 3 28.57 1.77 -2.08
CA GLU A 3 27.54 2.76 -2.26
C GLU A 3 26.23 2.11 -2.63
N ARG A 4 25.88 1.07 -1.95
CA ARG A 4 24.60 0.46 -2.17
C ARG A 4 23.50 1.48 -1.96
N PRO A 5 22.54 1.56 -2.86
CA PRO A 5 21.37 2.38 -2.59
C PRO A 5 20.71 1.89 -1.32
N HIS A 6 20.49 2.82 -0.41
CA HIS A 6 19.78 2.51 0.81
C HIS A 6 18.31 2.71 0.57
N TYR A 7 17.59 1.63 0.53
CA TYR A 7 16.14 1.71 0.45
C TYR A 7 15.63 1.78 1.88
N PHE A 8 15.32 2.98 2.33
CA PHE A 8 14.65 3.14 3.62
C PHE A 8 13.30 2.44 3.60
N PHE A 9 12.76 2.26 2.43
CA PHE A 9 11.48 1.59 2.22
C PHE A 9 11.72 0.35 1.37
N GLY A 10 10.76 -0.56 1.41
CA GLY A 10 10.90 -1.80 0.67
C GLY A 10 10.62 -1.64 -0.81
N GLN A 11 10.59 -2.75 -1.50
CA GLN A 11 10.52 -2.81 -2.96
C GLN A 11 9.33 -3.65 -3.40
N VAL A 12 8.69 -3.20 -4.48
CA VAL A 12 7.62 -3.95 -5.15
C VAL A 12 8.26 -4.98 -6.06
N ILE A 13 7.69 -6.17 -6.12
CA ILE A 13 8.30 -7.28 -6.88
C ILE A 13 8.04 -7.14 -8.37
N GLY A 14 6.80 -7.05 -8.80
CA GLY A 14 6.47 -6.93 -10.21
C GLY A 14 6.12 -5.50 -10.60
N VAL A 15 6.35 -5.15 -11.87
CA VAL A 15 6.06 -3.78 -12.34
C VAL A 15 4.58 -3.43 -12.25
N ASP A 16 3.71 -4.44 -12.37
CA ASP A 16 2.27 -4.23 -12.28
C ASP A 16 1.70 -4.52 -10.91
N ASP A 17 2.54 -4.92 -9.96
CA ASP A 17 2.10 -5.25 -8.62
C ASP A 17 1.83 -4.00 -7.81
N LEU A 18 0.77 -4.05 -7.02
CA LEU A 18 0.46 -2.98 -6.05
C LEU A 18 0.38 -1.60 -6.70
N GLU A 19 -0.26 -1.52 -7.84
CA GLU A 19 -0.47 -0.23 -8.49
C GLU A 19 -1.53 0.57 -7.75
N VAL A 20 -1.26 1.86 -7.60
CA VAL A 20 -2.20 2.78 -6.96
C VAL A 20 -2.91 3.55 -8.05
N ARG A 21 -4.21 3.44 -8.11
CA ARG A 21 -5.03 4.10 -9.12
C ARG A 21 -6.13 4.91 -8.44
N ALA A 22 -6.43 6.04 -9.03
CA ALA A 22 -7.56 6.84 -8.58
C ALA A 22 -8.86 6.07 -8.85
N GLY A 23 -9.83 6.30 -8.01
CA GLY A 23 -11.18 5.78 -8.26
C GLY A 23 -11.85 6.54 -9.38
N THR A 24 -13.17 6.57 -9.38
CA THR A 24 -13.93 7.37 -10.33
C THR A 24 -13.52 8.83 -10.24
N GLN A 25 -13.70 9.55 -11.34
CA GLN A 25 -13.37 10.96 -11.39
C GLN A 25 -14.03 11.72 -10.25
N GLY A 26 -13.25 12.50 -9.54
CA GLY A 26 -13.73 13.24 -8.37
C GLY A 26 -13.74 12.45 -7.08
N ALA A 27 -13.27 11.21 -7.10
CA ALA A 27 -13.24 10.39 -5.90
C ALA A 27 -12.15 10.84 -4.94
N ARG A 28 -12.38 10.58 -3.67
CA ARG A 28 -11.40 10.83 -2.60
C ARG A 28 -10.81 9.52 -2.12
N LYS A 29 -10.60 8.60 -3.03
CA LYS A 29 -10.04 7.30 -2.69
C LYS A 29 -9.20 6.78 -3.84
N VAL A 30 -8.31 5.87 -3.49
CA VAL A 30 -7.48 5.16 -4.46
C VAL A 30 -7.68 3.66 -4.25
N THR A 31 -7.27 2.89 -5.25
CA THR A 31 -7.30 1.43 -5.18
C THR A 31 -5.89 0.92 -5.39
N ILE A 32 -5.49 -0.04 -4.56
CA ILE A 32 -4.21 -0.73 -4.70
C ILE A 32 -4.49 -2.08 -5.33
N SER A 33 -3.82 -2.38 -6.45
CA SER A 33 -3.98 -3.67 -7.12
C SER A 33 -3.28 -4.78 -6.34
N PRO A 34 -3.66 -6.06 -6.57
CA PRO A 34 -2.96 -7.18 -5.94
C PRO A 34 -1.48 -7.23 -6.30
N GLY A 35 -0.69 -7.89 -5.49
CA GLY A 35 0.72 -8.07 -5.80
C GLY A 35 1.55 -8.39 -4.59
N TYR A 36 2.86 -8.32 -4.78
CA TYR A 36 3.85 -8.71 -3.79
C TYR A 36 4.85 -7.59 -3.58
N ALA A 37 5.35 -7.50 -2.35
CA ALA A 37 6.42 -6.58 -2.02
C ALA A 37 7.32 -7.20 -0.96
N LEU A 38 8.51 -6.65 -0.82
CA LEU A 38 9.45 -7.01 0.24
C LEU A 38 9.74 -5.75 1.03
N ASP A 39 9.61 -5.81 2.35
CA ASP A 39 10.04 -4.68 3.14
C ASP A 39 11.57 -4.71 3.30
N ARG A 40 12.12 -3.66 3.90
CA ARG A 40 13.58 -3.55 4.05
C ARG A 40 14.18 -4.61 4.98
N ARG A 41 13.34 -5.32 5.73
CA ARG A 41 13.78 -6.42 6.58
C ARG A 41 13.70 -7.77 5.88
N GLY A 42 13.21 -7.80 4.64
CA GLY A 42 13.05 -9.01 3.88
C GLY A 42 11.72 -9.74 4.12
N GLU A 43 10.79 -9.11 4.84
CA GLU A 43 9.48 -9.71 5.05
C GLU A 43 8.65 -9.58 3.78
N GLU A 44 8.04 -10.66 3.38
CA GLU A 44 7.20 -10.66 2.19
C GLU A 44 5.81 -10.14 2.52
N ILE A 45 5.35 -9.19 1.72
CA ILE A 45 4.02 -8.61 1.84
C ILE A 45 3.20 -9.09 0.66
N VAL A 46 2.11 -9.78 0.96
CA VAL A 46 1.22 -10.33 -0.06
C VAL A 46 -0.12 -9.64 0.04
N VAL A 47 -0.53 -8.99 -1.05
CA VAL A 47 -1.85 -8.37 -1.15
C VAL A 47 -2.62 -9.20 -2.18
N PRO A 48 -3.54 -10.05 -1.72
CA PRO A 48 -4.15 -11.05 -2.63
C PRO A 48 -5.27 -10.49 -3.50
N ARG A 49 -5.77 -9.31 -3.19
CA ARG A 49 -6.87 -8.70 -3.96
C ARG A 49 -6.78 -7.19 -3.85
N SER A 50 -7.51 -6.50 -4.72
CA SER A 50 -7.55 -5.05 -4.71
C SER A 50 -8.05 -4.51 -3.37
N VAL A 51 -7.44 -3.43 -2.93
CA VAL A 51 -7.78 -2.78 -1.66
C VAL A 51 -8.16 -1.34 -1.95
N ALA A 52 -9.32 -0.93 -1.48
CA ALA A 52 -9.74 0.47 -1.59
C ALA A 52 -9.23 1.24 -0.37
N VAL A 53 -8.71 2.43 -0.60
CA VAL A 53 -8.17 3.28 0.44
C VAL A 53 -8.89 4.61 0.42
N ASP A 54 -9.57 4.94 1.50
CA ASP A 54 -10.32 6.18 1.62
C ASP A 54 -9.39 7.30 2.09
N LEU A 55 -9.34 8.38 1.34
CA LEU A 55 -8.50 9.54 1.65
C LEU A 55 -9.31 10.74 2.12
N SER A 56 -10.60 10.56 2.42
CA SER A 56 -11.49 11.65 2.77
C SER A 56 -11.15 12.35 4.08
N GLU A 57 -10.35 11.72 4.92
CA GLU A 57 -9.89 12.33 6.18
C GLU A 57 -8.80 13.38 5.97
N HIS A 58 -8.22 13.45 4.79
CA HIS A 58 -7.10 14.33 4.51
C HIS A 58 -7.56 15.60 3.82
N ALA A 59 -6.92 16.70 4.17
CA ALA A 59 -7.33 18.01 3.69
C ALA A 59 -6.96 18.23 2.23
N ALA A 60 -7.75 19.08 1.56
CA ALA A 60 -7.42 19.54 0.20
C ALA A 60 -6.05 20.23 0.20
N GLY A 61 -5.31 20.06 -0.87
CA GLY A 61 -3.99 20.65 -1.02
C GLY A 61 -2.87 19.87 -0.33
N THR A 62 -3.20 18.76 0.31
CA THR A 62 -2.21 17.93 1.03
C THR A 62 -1.71 16.83 0.11
N THR A 63 -0.43 16.49 0.23
CA THR A 63 0.12 15.29 -0.39
C THR A 63 0.20 14.21 0.68
N VAL A 64 -0.32 13.03 0.36
CA VAL A 64 -0.26 11.88 1.25
C VAL A 64 0.52 10.76 0.57
N TYR A 65 1.11 9.90 1.39
CA TYR A 65 1.87 8.75 0.90
C TYR A 65 1.10 7.48 1.22
N VAL A 66 0.89 6.65 0.21
CA VAL A 66 0.21 5.37 0.35
C VAL A 66 1.27 4.29 0.41
N ALA A 67 1.23 3.52 1.48
CA ALA A 67 2.24 2.49 1.72
C ALA A 67 1.58 1.22 2.23
N VAL A 68 2.28 0.11 2.09
CA VAL A 68 1.91 -1.15 2.72
C VAL A 68 3.02 -1.57 3.65
N ARG A 69 2.68 -2.35 4.66
CA ARG A 69 3.66 -2.93 5.57
C ARG A 69 3.27 -4.36 5.90
N TYR A 70 4.28 -5.13 6.28
CA TYR A 70 4.03 -6.46 6.80
C TYR A 70 3.30 -6.33 8.14
N ASP A 71 2.26 -7.13 8.30
CA ASP A 71 1.48 -7.12 9.53
C ASP A 71 1.03 -8.55 9.80
N GLU A 72 1.63 -9.16 10.80
CA GLU A 72 1.31 -10.53 11.13
C GLU A 72 0.01 -10.56 11.92
N GLN A 73 -1.01 -11.10 11.30
CA GLN A 73 -2.32 -11.24 11.91
C GLN A 73 -2.55 -12.69 12.33
N PRO A 74 -3.17 -12.91 13.48
CA PRO A 74 -3.55 -14.27 13.85
C PRO A 74 -4.58 -14.80 12.85
N GLU A 75 -4.53 -16.09 12.60
CA GLU A 75 -5.54 -16.75 11.80
C GLU A 75 -6.89 -16.65 12.49
N ARG A 76 -7.91 -16.45 11.70
CA ARG A 76 -9.28 -16.44 12.21
C ARG A 76 -10.15 -17.32 11.32
N LEU A 77 -11.20 -17.84 11.91
CA LEU A 77 -12.16 -18.66 11.19
C LEU A 77 -13.25 -17.78 10.62
N VAL A 78 -13.49 -17.92 9.33
CA VAL A 78 -14.52 -17.17 8.62
C VAL A 78 -15.51 -18.16 8.04
N PRO A 79 -16.83 -17.97 8.23
CA PRO A 79 -17.82 -18.88 7.65
C PRO A 79 -17.71 -18.90 6.14
N THR A 80 -17.78 -20.09 5.56
CA THR A 80 -17.82 -20.23 4.12
C THR A 80 -19.26 -20.16 3.63
N PRO A 81 -19.48 -19.81 2.35
CA PRO A 81 -20.81 -19.89 1.76
C PRO A 81 -21.33 -21.34 1.86
N GLY A 82 -22.52 -21.51 2.39
CA GLY A 82 -23.06 -22.83 2.66
C GLY A 82 -23.10 -23.17 4.14
N GLY A 83 -22.50 -22.35 4.97
CA GLY A 83 -22.84 -22.21 6.37
C GLY A 83 -22.25 -23.17 7.40
N GLN A 84 -21.63 -24.26 7.01
CA GLN A 84 -21.20 -25.24 7.99
C GLN A 84 -19.70 -25.43 8.09
N GLN A 85 -18.96 -24.85 7.19
CA GLN A 85 -17.52 -24.95 7.19
C GLN A 85 -16.91 -23.59 7.39
N TYR A 86 -15.66 -23.59 7.84
CA TYR A 86 -14.93 -22.36 8.12
C TYR A 86 -13.61 -22.38 7.36
N THR A 87 -13.22 -21.21 6.86
CA THR A 87 -11.94 -21.02 6.22
C THR A 87 -11.06 -20.20 7.16
N ARG A 88 -9.81 -20.59 7.28
CA ARG A 88 -8.82 -19.80 8.02
C ARG A 88 -8.30 -18.69 7.14
N ILE A 89 -8.32 -17.47 7.65
CA ILE A 89 -7.81 -16.30 6.95
C ILE A 89 -6.69 -15.72 7.76
N ARG A 90 -5.58 -15.44 7.07
CA ARG A 90 -4.44 -14.76 7.66
C ARG A 90 -4.05 -13.62 6.72
N GLU A 91 -4.13 -12.40 7.23
CA GLU A 91 -3.69 -11.25 6.49
C GLU A 91 -2.28 -10.90 6.94
N THR A 92 -1.40 -10.61 5.97
CA THR A 92 0.00 -10.31 6.26
C THR A 92 0.38 -8.91 5.87
N PHE A 93 -0.59 -8.04 5.67
CA PHE A 93 -0.31 -6.67 5.28
C PHE A 93 -1.26 -5.70 5.98
N ALA A 94 -0.80 -4.46 6.07
CA ALA A 94 -1.64 -3.35 6.44
C ALA A 94 -1.32 -2.18 5.51
N VAL A 95 -2.32 -1.36 5.22
CA VAL A 95 -2.16 -0.16 4.40
C VAL A 95 -2.01 1.02 5.33
N GLU A 96 -1.06 1.90 5.04
CA GLU A 96 -0.90 3.15 5.78
C GLU A 96 -0.95 4.33 4.84
N VAL A 97 -1.62 5.38 5.27
CA VAL A 97 -1.68 6.64 4.57
C VAL A 97 -1.02 7.68 5.47
N LEU A 98 0.03 8.29 4.98
CA LEU A 98 0.90 9.12 5.82
C LEU A 98 1.08 10.49 5.19
N ILE A 99 1.13 11.52 6.02
CA ILE A 99 1.47 12.86 5.54
C ILE A 99 2.98 13.10 5.59
N ARG A 100 3.70 12.25 6.32
CA ARG A 100 5.16 12.27 6.39
C ARG A 100 5.66 10.84 6.37
N LEU A 101 6.80 10.63 5.75
CA LEU A 101 7.40 9.31 5.69
C LEU A 101 8.30 9.10 6.90
N PRO A 102 7.97 8.14 7.77
CA PRO A 102 8.83 7.84 8.92
C PRO A 102 10.09 7.11 8.47
N ARG A 103 11.20 7.41 9.10
CA ARG A 103 12.47 6.81 8.70
C ARG A 103 12.68 5.39 9.20
N GLN A 104 11.99 5.03 10.27
CA GLN A 104 12.30 3.78 10.96
C GLN A 104 11.28 2.68 10.77
N LYS A 105 10.17 2.96 10.16
CA LYS A 105 9.18 1.93 9.89
C LYS A 105 9.49 1.17 8.62
N PRO A 106 9.33 -0.16 8.62
CA PRO A 106 9.57 -0.96 7.43
C PRO A 106 8.36 -0.90 6.48
N LEU A 107 8.24 0.20 5.79
CA LEU A 107 7.14 0.44 4.85
C LEU A 107 7.60 0.16 3.42
N VAL A 108 6.65 -0.20 2.57
CA VAL A 108 6.85 -0.17 1.13
C VAL A 108 5.99 0.96 0.60
N VAL A 109 6.63 2.04 0.15
CA VAL A 109 5.92 3.20 -0.36
C VAL A 109 5.48 2.93 -1.78
N LEU A 110 4.19 3.01 -2.03
CA LEU A 110 3.62 2.70 -3.35
C LEU A 110 3.42 3.93 -4.20
N ALA A 111 2.99 5.02 -3.59
CA ALA A 111 2.68 6.23 -4.33
C ALA A 111 2.57 7.42 -3.39
N ASP A 112 2.79 8.60 -3.94
CA ASP A 112 2.38 9.85 -3.31
C ASP A 112 1.18 10.39 -4.07
N VAL A 113 0.18 10.83 -3.33
CA VAL A 113 -1.10 11.24 -3.88
C VAL A 113 -1.34 12.69 -3.50
N GLU A 114 -1.46 13.55 -4.51
CA GLU A 114 -1.82 14.94 -4.29
C GLU A 114 -3.32 15.07 -4.26
N LEU A 115 -3.83 15.68 -3.20
CA LEU A 115 -5.25 15.98 -3.07
C LEU A 115 -5.48 17.42 -3.48
N GLY A 116 -6.27 17.58 -4.51
CA GLY A 116 -6.57 18.90 -5.05
C GLY A 116 -7.76 19.53 -4.38
N ARG A 117 -8.44 20.41 -5.14
CA ARG A 117 -9.60 21.13 -4.68
C ARG A 117 -10.69 20.16 -4.23
N GLY A 118 -11.27 20.41 -3.07
CA GLY A 118 -12.29 19.54 -2.51
C GLY A 118 -11.79 18.23 -1.95
N GLY A 119 -10.46 18.04 -1.86
CA GLY A 119 -9.89 16.81 -1.35
C GLY A 119 -9.89 15.65 -2.34
N LYS A 120 -10.16 15.94 -3.61
CA LYS A 120 -10.17 14.92 -4.66
C LYS A 120 -8.77 14.57 -5.11
N VAL A 121 -8.56 13.34 -5.54
CA VAL A 121 -7.28 12.91 -6.06
C VAL A 121 -6.96 13.70 -7.32
N ALA A 122 -5.88 14.47 -7.29
CA ALA A 122 -5.46 15.30 -8.42
C ALA A 122 -4.31 14.67 -9.19
N ASN A 123 -3.39 14.02 -8.50
CA ASN A 123 -2.24 13.39 -9.14
C ASN A 123 -1.72 12.26 -8.29
N ILE A 124 -1.20 11.23 -8.93
CA ILE A 124 -0.57 10.09 -8.27
C ILE A 124 0.85 9.97 -8.82
N GLY A 125 1.84 10.12 -7.94
CA GLY A 125 3.24 10.00 -8.31
C GLY A 125 3.83 8.71 -7.79
N THR A 126 4.85 8.22 -8.49
CA THR A 126 5.52 6.97 -8.11
C THR A 126 7.02 7.16 -7.93
N ALA A 127 7.46 8.38 -7.70
CA ALA A 127 8.89 8.70 -7.61
C ALA A 127 9.59 7.97 -6.47
N ARG A 128 8.85 7.63 -5.41
CA ARG A 128 9.41 6.94 -4.24
C ARG A 128 9.21 5.44 -4.28
N ARG A 129 8.53 4.95 -5.31
CA ARG A 129 8.28 3.53 -5.49
C ARG A 129 9.55 2.86 -6.00
N ARG A 130 9.89 1.72 -5.42
CA ARG A 130 11.06 0.95 -5.83
C ARG A 130 10.62 -0.46 -6.23
N TYR A 131 11.30 -1.00 -7.21
CA TYR A 131 11.08 -2.36 -7.68
C TYR A 131 12.28 -3.22 -7.34
N VAL A 132 12.04 -4.51 -7.18
CA VAL A 132 13.12 -5.45 -6.96
C VAL A 132 14.04 -5.43 -8.19
N GLY A 133 15.32 -5.25 -7.95
CA GLY A 133 16.29 -5.16 -9.03
C GLY A 133 16.66 -3.74 -9.43
N ASP A 134 15.97 -2.75 -8.89
CA ASP A 134 16.32 -1.35 -9.15
C ASP A 134 17.64 -0.96 -8.50
#